data_5f19b6bfae4eb8033da5a22a2ea07999
#
_entry.id   5f19b6bfae4eb8033da5a22a2ea07999
#
_cell.length_a   1.000
_cell.length_b   1.000
_cell.length_c   1.000
_cell.angle_alpha   90.00
_cell.angle_beta   90.00
_cell.angle_gamma   90.00
#
_symmetry.space_group_name_H-M   'P 1'
#
loop_
_entity.id
_entity.type
_entity.pdbx_description
1 polymer ?
#
loop_
_entity_poly.entity_id
_entity_poly.type
_entity_poly.pdbx_seq_one_letter_code
_entity_poly.pdbx_strand_id
1 'polypeptide(L)'
;MMCAQTAFPVIDLAETGRRIERRRRQAGLTVRELQAYFGFEYPQAIYKWQHGECLPTVDNLLALSRLLRVAMEDLLVYTDREISPFLVFRRAS
;
A
#
# COMPACT_ATOMS: atom_id res chain seq x y z
N MET A 1 -12.07 -2.38 -23.93
CA MET A 1 -11.80 -0.98 -23.88
C MET A 1 -12.67 -0.22 -22.89
N MET A 2 -13.95 -0.30 -23.04
CA MET A 2 -14.86 0.37 -22.11
C MET A 2 -14.74 -0.16 -20.70
N CYS A 3 -14.38 -1.42 -20.55
CA CYS A 3 -14.26 -2.04 -19.22
C CYS A 3 -13.24 -1.34 -18.35
N ALA A 4 -12.12 -0.91 -18.94
CA ALA A 4 -11.08 -0.26 -18.16
C ALA A 4 -11.56 1.04 -17.54
N GLN A 5 -12.55 1.69 -18.15
CA GLN A 5 -13.06 2.96 -17.65
C GLN A 5 -14.07 2.78 -16.53
N THR A 6 -14.56 1.55 -16.32
CA THR A 6 -15.53 1.26 -15.28
C THR A 6 -14.90 0.56 -14.08
N ALA A 7 -13.60 0.32 -14.11
CA ALA A 7 -12.88 -0.31 -13.02
C ALA A 7 -12.31 0.75 -12.09
N PHE A 8 -12.37 0.49 -10.82
CA PHE A 8 -11.84 1.40 -9.82
C PHE A 8 -11.07 0.57 -8.79
N PRO A 9 -9.78 0.84 -8.59
CA PRO A 9 -9.00 0.06 -7.62
C PRO A 9 -9.36 0.42 -6.19
N VAL A 10 -9.51 -0.61 -5.38
CA VAL A 10 -9.77 -0.45 -3.94
C VAL A 10 -8.67 -1.18 -3.20
N ILE A 11 -7.94 -0.45 -2.37
CA ILE A 11 -6.81 -1.01 -1.64
C ILE A 11 -7.33 -1.89 -0.49
N ASP A 12 -6.76 -3.07 -0.39
CA ASP A 12 -7.02 -3.99 0.72
C ASP A 12 -5.97 -3.71 1.80
N LEU A 13 -6.38 -3.02 2.86
CA LEU A 13 -5.47 -2.60 3.91
C LEU A 13 -4.82 -3.78 4.63
N ALA A 14 -5.61 -4.79 4.93
CA ALA A 14 -5.11 -5.94 5.68
C ALA A 14 -4.09 -6.73 4.87
N GLU A 15 -4.39 -6.98 3.59
CA GLU A 15 -3.48 -7.74 2.74
C GLU A 15 -2.23 -6.92 2.39
N THR A 16 -2.40 -5.61 2.22
CA THR A 16 -1.25 -4.73 2.00
C THR A 16 -0.32 -4.76 3.21
N GLY A 17 -0.89 -4.72 4.40
CA GLY A 17 -0.10 -4.82 5.62
C GLY A 17 0.67 -6.13 5.72
N ARG A 18 0.01 -7.24 5.38
CA ARG A 18 0.67 -8.55 5.36
C ARG A 18 1.78 -8.59 4.32
N ARG A 19 1.59 -7.96 3.19
CA ARG A 19 2.63 -7.91 2.16
C ARG A 19 3.84 -7.09 2.62
N ILE A 20 3.60 -5.96 3.26
CA ILE A 20 4.69 -5.15 3.82
C ILE A 20 5.49 -5.98 4.81
N GLU A 21 4.82 -6.68 5.72
CA GLU A 21 5.50 -7.53 6.69
C GLU A 21 6.29 -8.64 6.01
N ARG A 22 5.68 -9.30 5.03
CA ARG A 22 6.34 -10.40 4.32
C ARG A 22 7.59 -9.90 3.60
N ARG A 23 7.48 -8.79 2.90
CA ARG A 23 8.63 -8.23 2.17
C ARG A 23 9.72 -7.80 3.11
N ARG A 24 9.34 -7.25 4.26
CA ARG A 24 10.31 -6.89 5.29
C ARG A 24 11.09 -8.12 5.74
N ARG A 25 10.38 -9.20 6.04
CA ARG A 25 11.01 -10.44 6.50
C ARG A 25 11.88 -11.05 5.42
N GLN A 26 11.43 -11.04 4.18
CA GLN A 26 12.21 -11.55 3.05
C GLN A 26 13.49 -10.75 2.86
N ALA A 27 13.46 -9.48 3.17
CA ALA A 27 14.65 -8.63 3.10
C ALA A 27 15.56 -8.79 4.30
N GLY A 28 15.16 -9.59 5.29
CA GLY A 28 15.95 -9.82 6.47
C GLY A 28 15.97 -8.65 7.44
N LEU A 29 14.95 -7.80 7.39
CA LEU A 29 14.92 -6.59 8.21
C LEU A 29 13.95 -6.76 9.37
N THR A 30 14.36 -6.27 10.54
CA THR A 30 13.51 -6.24 11.72
C THR A 30 12.69 -4.95 11.72
N VAL A 31 11.63 -4.94 12.53
CA VAL A 31 10.85 -3.71 12.74
C VAL A 31 11.74 -2.61 13.30
N ARG A 32 12.67 -2.98 14.19
CA ARG A 32 13.59 -2.01 14.77
C ARG A 32 14.48 -1.37 13.71
N GLU A 33 14.93 -2.16 12.74
CA GLU A 33 15.73 -1.63 11.65
C GLU A 33 14.93 -0.69 10.76
N LEU A 34 13.66 -1.01 10.50
CA LEU A 34 12.78 -0.11 9.80
C LEU A 34 12.58 1.19 10.59
N GLN A 35 12.35 1.06 11.88
CA GLN A 35 12.19 2.22 12.75
C GLN A 35 13.39 3.16 12.65
N ALA A 36 14.57 2.60 12.67
CA ALA A 36 15.80 3.38 12.56
C ALA A 36 15.93 4.04 11.19
N TYR A 37 15.59 3.30 10.14
CA TYR A 37 15.67 3.81 8.78
C TYR A 37 14.76 5.03 8.60
N PHE A 38 13.54 4.96 9.13
CA PHE A 38 12.59 6.05 9.02
C PHE A 38 12.84 7.18 10.03
N GLY A 39 13.66 6.93 11.03
CA GLY A 39 13.89 7.92 12.07
C GLY A 39 12.71 8.09 13.00
N PHE A 40 11.88 7.05 13.14
CA PHE A 40 10.73 7.10 14.02
C PHE A 40 11.15 6.92 15.47
N GLU A 41 10.57 7.72 16.34
CA GLU A 41 10.81 7.60 17.76
C GLU A 41 10.26 6.29 18.32
N TYR A 42 9.13 5.84 17.77
CA TYR A 42 8.44 4.63 18.21
C TYR A 42 8.06 3.78 17.00
N PRO A 43 7.87 2.47 17.18
CA PRO A 43 7.57 1.57 16.07
C PRO A 43 6.08 1.48 15.71
N GLN A 44 5.22 2.25 16.40
CA GLN A 44 3.77 2.11 16.24
C GLN A 44 3.29 2.26 14.80
N ALA A 45 3.85 3.21 14.05
CA ALA A 45 3.42 3.42 12.67
C ALA A 45 3.65 2.16 11.84
N ILE A 46 4.80 1.51 12.03
CA ILE A 46 5.14 0.31 11.27
C ILE A 46 4.16 -0.81 11.60
N TYR A 47 3.85 -1.00 12.88
CA TYR A 47 2.87 -2.01 13.29
C TYR A 47 1.48 -1.71 12.73
N LYS A 48 1.08 -0.44 12.70
CA LYS A 48 -0.21 -0.07 12.13
C LYS A 48 -0.27 -0.40 10.65
N TRP A 49 0.82 -0.19 9.92
CA TRP A 49 0.88 -0.58 8.51
C TRP A 49 0.70 -2.09 8.37
N GLN A 50 1.45 -2.86 9.14
CA GLN A 50 1.44 -4.32 9.05
C GLN A 50 0.10 -4.92 9.46
N HIS A 51 -0.58 -4.29 10.40
CA HIS A 51 -1.88 -4.78 10.89
C HIS A 51 -3.04 -4.27 10.05
N GLY A 52 -2.79 -3.46 9.03
CA GLY A 52 -3.85 -2.97 8.16
C GLY A 52 -4.70 -1.89 8.78
N GLU A 53 -4.19 -1.19 9.77
CA GLU A 53 -4.92 -0.09 10.40
C GLU A 53 -4.85 1.18 9.55
N CYS A 54 -3.74 1.40 8.88
CA CYS A 54 -3.59 2.53 7.98
C CYS A 54 -2.48 2.23 6.99
N LEU A 55 -2.44 3.00 5.91
CA LEU A 55 -1.36 2.91 4.92
C LEU A 55 -0.26 3.88 5.29
N PRO A 56 0.98 3.58 4.87
CA PRO A 56 2.03 4.59 4.91
C PRO A 56 1.62 5.79 4.06
N THR A 57 2.12 6.96 4.42
CA THR A 57 1.99 8.12 3.53
C THR A 57 2.74 7.82 2.23
N VAL A 58 2.46 8.60 1.19
CA VAL A 58 3.05 8.32 -0.13
C VAL A 58 4.57 8.36 -0.06
N ASP A 59 5.13 9.34 0.65
CA ASP A 59 6.59 9.44 0.79
C ASP A 59 7.15 8.27 1.59
N ASN A 60 6.47 7.83 2.64
CA ASN A 60 6.90 6.65 3.39
C ASN A 60 6.77 5.38 2.56
N LEU A 61 5.74 5.29 1.73
CA LEU A 61 5.56 4.15 0.83
C LEU A 61 6.69 4.10 -0.19
N LEU A 62 7.09 5.25 -0.73
CA LEU A 62 8.21 5.32 -1.64
C LEU A 62 9.50 4.87 -0.95
N ALA A 63 9.73 5.34 0.26
CA ALA A 63 10.92 4.94 1.03
C ALA A 63 10.92 3.45 1.29
N LEU A 64 9.77 2.87 1.66
CA LEU A 64 9.65 1.42 1.85
C LEU A 64 9.99 0.67 0.57
N SER A 65 9.47 1.13 -0.55
CA SER A 65 9.70 0.46 -1.83
C SER A 65 11.20 0.41 -2.15
N ARG A 66 11.89 1.50 -1.89
CA ARG A 66 13.34 1.56 -2.12
C ARG A 66 14.10 0.65 -1.17
N LEU A 67 13.73 0.68 0.11
CA LEU A 67 14.38 -0.15 1.11
C LEU A 67 14.16 -1.63 0.84
N LEU A 68 12.95 -2.00 0.49
CA LEU A 68 12.57 -3.39 0.25
C LEU A 68 12.86 -3.84 -1.18
N ARG A 69 13.29 -2.93 -2.04
CA ARG A 69 13.66 -3.19 -3.44
C ARG A 69 12.50 -3.77 -4.25
N VAL A 70 11.34 -3.17 -4.07
CA VAL A 70 10.15 -3.52 -4.85
C VAL A 70 9.52 -2.23 -5.34
N ALA A 71 8.70 -2.31 -6.36
CA ALA A 71 7.96 -1.15 -6.82
C ALA A 71 6.88 -0.79 -5.82
N MET A 72 6.53 0.50 -5.74
CA MET A 72 5.46 0.93 -4.84
C MET A 72 4.17 0.15 -5.08
N GLU A 73 3.85 -0.05 -6.36
CA GLU A 73 2.64 -0.76 -6.73
C GLU A 73 2.65 -2.21 -6.24
N ASP A 74 3.83 -2.82 -6.16
CA ASP A 74 3.96 -4.20 -5.71
C ASP A 74 3.78 -4.34 -4.20
N LEU A 75 3.82 -3.25 -3.46
CA LEU A 75 3.53 -3.28 -2.04
C LEU A 75 2.03 -3.21 -1.77
N LEU A 76 1.26 -2.70 -2.72
CA LEU A 76 -0.16 -2.49 -2.55
C LEU A 76 -0.94 -3.69 -3.05
N VAL A 77 -1.84 -4.19 -2.23
CA VAL A 77 -2.80 -5.21 -2.65
C VAL A 77 -4.13 -4.51 -2.86
N TYR A 78 -4.72 -4.74 -4.00
CA TYR A 78 -5.96 -4.09 -4.33
C TYR A 78 -6.83 -4.99 -5.21
N THR A 79 -8.11 -4.69 -5.22
CA THR A 79 -9.04 -5.32 -6.15
C THR A 79 -9.68 -4.21 -6.98
N ASP A 80 -10.00 -4.54 -8.22
CA ASP A 80 -10.73 -3.61 -9.06
C ASP A 80 -12.21 -3.74 -8.77
N ARG A 81 -12.83 -2.60 -8.54
CA ARG A 81 -14.25 -2.54 -8.30
C ARG A 81 -14.91 -1.90 -9.50
N GLU A 82 -15.93 -2.56 -10.03
CA GLU A 82 -16.64 -2.05 -11.17
C GLU A 82 -17.52 -0.90 -10.73
N ILE A 83 -17.46 0.20 -11.45
CA ILE A 83 -18.30 1.35 -11.19
C ILE A 83 -19.33 1.48 -12.30
N SER A 84 -20.49 2.07 -11.95
CA SER A 84 -21.57 2.22 -12.90
C SER A 84 -21.13 3.12 -14.04
N PRO A 85 -21.37 2.71 -15.30
CA PRO A 85 -21.11 3.59 -16.45
C PRO A 85 -21.85 4.92 -16.33
N PHE A 86 -23.01 4.90 -15.71
CA PHE A 86 -23.76 6.13 -15.49
C PHE A 86 -22.98 7.14 -14.64
N LEU A 87 -22.31 6.65 -13.60
CA LEU A 87 -21.48 7.52 -12.77
C LEU A 87 -20.29 8.06 -13.53
N VAL A 88 -19.69 7.25 -14.38
CA VAL A 88 -18.58 7.68 -15.22
C VAL A 88 -19.00 8.83 -16.13
N PHE A 89 -20.15 8.68 -16.78
CA PHE A 89 -20.67 9.71 -17.65
C PHE A 89 -20.97 11.00 -16.89
N ARG A 90 -21.53 10.90 -15.71
CA ARG A 90 -21.83 12.08 -14.90
C ARG A 90 -20.57 12.85 -14.54
N ARG A 91 -19.50 12.15 -14.30
CA ARG A 91 -18.23 12.81 -13.99
C ARG A 91 -17.62 13.47 -15.21
N ALA A 92 -17.82 12.87 -16.36
CA ALA A 92 -17.25 13.39 -17.59
C ALA A 92 -17.96 14.67 -18.03
N SER A 93 -19.21 14.81 -17.69
CA SER A 93 -19.95 16.00 -18.08
C SER A 93 -19.86 17.08 -17.02
#